data_04b7c286505a60eb85538b79c9321f10
#
_entry.id   04b7c286505a60eb85538b79c9321f10
#
_cell.length_a   1.000
_cell.length_b   1.000
_cell.length_c   1.000
_cell.angle_alpha   90.00
_cell.angle_beta   90.00
_cell.angle_gamma   90.00
#
_symmetry.space_group_name_H-M   'P 1'
#
loop_
_entity.id
_entity.type
_entity.pdbx_description
1 polymer ?
#
loop_
_entity_poly.entity_id
_entity_poly.type
_entity_poly.pdbx_seq_one_letter_code
_entity_poly.pdbx_strand_id
1 'polypeptide(L)'
;ILWDEFGDERDNIHNQFMNNHFDGTYSFKEEFDTQRKLTEYFKTNPHPWAEEKLISLCANVLFLTEENEYGETVYHPRFNIDKTSSFNHLPNWEKQAVYDLYIDYFFKRQDGLWYEKAMEKLPVILNATDMLICGEDLGLVPESVPQVMDRLGITALKVQRMPSDNIPWYNPKDASYLNVVTASSHDSSTLRQWWHEDRTLTQQYFNQQLGQPGTAPWNLEPQLAEIIMKQHLYNDAMLAVFPIQE
;
A
#
# COMPACT_ATOMS: atom_id res chain seq x y z
N ILE A 1 25.49 0.96 -3.47
CA ILE A 1 24.56 0.88 -2.32
C ILE A 1 25.30 1.14 -1.01
N LEU A 2 26.27 0.28 -0.59
CA LEU A 2 26.98 0.47 0.71
C LEU A 2 27.67 1.83 0.83
N TRP A 3 28.24 2.34 -0.24
CA TRP A 3 28.85 3.67 -0.24
C TRP A 3 27.81 4.78 -0.07
N ASP A 4 26.72 4.70 -0.79
CA ASP A 4 25.66 5.71 -0.78
C ASP A 4 24.94 5.74 0.59
N GLU A 5 24.78 4.57 1.21
CA GLU A 5 24.07 4.44 2.48
C GLU A 5 24.96 4.74 3.70
N PHE A 6 26.23 4.32 3.69
CA PHE A 6 27.08 4.33 4.87
C PHE A 6 28.32 5.24 4.76
N GLY A 7 28.62 5.80 3.58
CA GLY A 7 29.75 6.70 3.37
C GLY A 7 31.07 6.12 3.90
N ASP A 8 31.75 6.85 4.76
CA ASP A 8 33.04 6.47 5.32
C ASP A 8 32.96 5.26 6.28
N GLU A 9 31.78 4.98 6.86
CA GLU A 9 31.55 3.82 7.74
C GLU A 9 31.34 2.50 6.98
N ARG A 10 31.26 2.54 5.65
CA ARG A 10 30.95 1.38 4.80
C ARG A 10 31.84 0.17 5.06
N ASP A 11 33.16 0.39 5.28
CA ASP A 11 34.13 -0.70 5.45
C ASP A 11 33.94 -1.39 6.81
N ASN A 12 33.60 -0.63 7.85
CA ASN A 12 33.27 -1.15 9.18
C ASN A 12 31.97 -1.97 9.12
N ILE A 13 30.93 -1.40 8.52
CA ILE A 13 29.62 -2.06 8.33
C ILE A 13 29.78 -3.34 7.51
N HIS A 14 30.51 -3.25 6.40
CA HIS A 14 30.77 -4.41 5.56
C HIS A 14 31.49 -5.53 6.31
N ASN A 15 32.62 -5.23 6.97
CA ASN A 15 33.40 -6.23 7.69
C ASN A 15 32.61 -6.87 8.86
N GLN A 16 31.75 -6.09 9.49
CA GLN A 16 30.98 -6.56 10.64
C GLN A 16 29.78 -7.41 10.23
N PHE A 17 28.99 -6.98 9.24
CA PHE A 17 27.68 -7.55 8.95
C PHE A 17 27.62 -8.43 7.69
N MET A 18 28.63 -8.39 6.81
CA MET A 18 28.55 -9.01 5.48
C MET A 18 29.67 -9.96 5.16
N ASN A 19 29.36 -10.88 4.23
CA ASN A 19 30.30 -11.77 3.57
C ASN A 19 30.56 -11.28 2.14
N ASN A 20 31.81 -11.43 1.67
CA ASN A 20 32.22 -11.21 0.29
C ASN A 20 32.05 -12.46 -0.54
N HIS A 21 31.58 -12.30 -1.77
CA HIS A 21 31.57 -13.37 -2.76
C HIS A 21 32.54 -13.08 -3.91
N PHE A 22 33.01 -14.14 -4.58
CA PHE A 22 34.01 -14.04 -5.67
C PHE A 22 33.53 -13.24 -6.88
N ASP A 23 32.22 -13.13 -7.08
CA ASP A 23 31.60 -12.35 -8.16
C ASP A 23 31.43 -10.86 -7.83
N GLY A 24 31.94 -10.42 -6.67
CA GLY A 24 31.84 -9.04 -6.21
C GLY A 24 30.51 -8.69 -5.56
N THR A 25 29.65 -9.67 -5.32
CA THR A 25 28.40 -9.48 -4.55
C THR A 25 28.65 -9.67 -3.04
N TYR A 26 27.67 -9.25 -2.25
CA TYR A 26 27.68 -9.34 -0.79
C TYR A 26 26.41 -10.00 -0.29
N SER A 27 26.52 -10.78 0.80
CA SER A 27 25.38 -11.25 1.56
C SER A 27 25.54 -10.86 3.04
N PHE A 28 24.46 -10.76 3.76
CA PHE A 28 24.53 -10.69 5.21
C PHE A 28 25.13 -11.96 5.78
N LYS A 29 25.89 -11.84 6.87
CA LYS A 29 26.30 -13.00 7.67
C LYS A 29 25.05 -13.64 8.29
N GLU A 30 25.10 -14.95 8.54
CA GLU A 30 23.96 -15.72 9.04
C GLU A 30 23.34 -15.14 10.32
N GLU A 31 24.16 -14.58 11.20
CA GLU A 31 23.71 -13.92 12.43
C GLU A 31 22.97 -12.61 12.22
N PHE A 32 22.97 -12.04 10.98
CA PHE A 32 22.39 -10.74 10.63
C PHE A 32 21.47 -10.77 9.39
N ASP A 33 21.18 -11.94 8.85
CA ASP A 33 20.50 -12.13 7.56
C ASP A 33 18.99 -11.82 7.57
N THR A 34 18.43 -11.48 8.72
CA THR A 34 17.02 -11.08 8.85
C THR A 34 16.88 -9.80 9.67
N GLN A 35 15.80 -9.06 9.41
CA GLN A 35 15.46 -7.86 10.18
C GLN A 35 15.36 -8.16 11.68
N ARG A 36 14.80 -9.31 12.07
CA ARG A 36 14.68 -9.73 13.46
C ARG A 36 16.06 -9.86 14.12
N LYS A 37 17.01 -10.52 13.45
CA LYS A 37 18.37 -10.72 13.98
C LYS A 37 19.10 -9.39 14.12
N LEU A 38 18.96 -8.48 13.14
CA LEU A 38 19.49 -7.13 13.22
C LEU A 38 18.90 -6.34 14.39
N THR A 39 17.57 -6.33 14.53
CA THR A 39 16.90 -5.65 15.65
C THR A 39 17.35 -6.23 17.00
N GLU A 40 17.47 -7.55 17.12
CA GLU A 40 17.93 -8.18 18.37
C GLU A 40 19.38 -7.79 18.71
N TYR A 41 20.28 -7.75 17.72
CA TYR A 41 21.65 -7.29 17.90
C TYR A 41 21.70 -5.84 18.41
N PHE A 42 20.91 -4.93 17.80
CA PHE A 42 20.91 -3.51 18.14
C PHE A 42 20.23 -3.19 19.50
N LYS A 43 19.46 -4.09 20.09
CA LYS A 43 18.98 -3.93 21.47
C LYS A 43 20.12 -3.83 22.48
N THR A 44 21.21 -4.56 22.25
CA THR A 44 22.39 -4.57 23.12
C THR A 44 23.54 -3.71 22.61
N ASN A 45 23.50 -3.33 21.34
CA ASN A 45 24.49 -2.51 20.63
C ASN A 45 23.83 -1.29 19.98
N PRO A 46 23.26 -0.34 20.73
CA PRO A 46 22.43 0.72 20.17
C PRO A 46 23.19 1.59 19.15
N HIS A 47 22.76 1.59 17.93
CA HIS A 47 23.25 2.45 16.86
C HIS A 47 22.09 2.76 15.89
N PRO A 48 21.15 3.65 16.29
CA PRO A 48 19.89 3.85 15.58
C PRO A 48 20.03 4.12 14.09
N TRP A 49 21.00 4.92 13.71
CA TRP A 49 21.28 5.24 12.30
C TRP A 49 21.71 4.00 11.49
N ALA A 50 22.62 3.17 12.03
CA ALA A 50 23.06 1.95 11.35
C ALA A 50 21.98 0.88 11.33
N GLU A 51 21.20 0.76 12.41
CA GLU A 51 20.06 -0.17 12.51
C GLU A 51 19.04 0.07 11.39
N GLU A 52 18.54 1.29 11.25
CA GLU A 52 17.54 1.65 10.24
C GLU A 52 18.03 1.31 8.83
N LYS A 53 19.26 1.72 8.51
CA LYS A 53 19.86 1.49 7.19
C LYS A 53 20.12 0.01 6.90
N LEU A 54 20.59 -0.78 7.86
CA LEU A 54 20.82 -2.21 7.69
C LEU A 54 19.48 -2.98 7.56
N ILE A 55 18.45 -2.61 8.29
CA ILE A 55 17.11 -3.16 8.14
C ILE A 55 16.56 -2.85 6.74
N SER A 56 16.71 -1.62 6.27
CA SER A 56 16.32 -1.22 4.92
C SER A 56 17.08 -2.01 3.85
N LEU A 57 18.38 -2.20 4.03
CA LEU A 57 19.21 -2.98 3.10
C LEU A 57 18.84 -4.46 3.11
N CYS A 58 18.57 -5.04 4.29
CA CYS A 58 18.08 -6.41 4.43
C CYS A 58 16.74 -6.62 3.70
N ALA A 59 15.87 -5.61 3.71
CA ALA A 59 14.59 -5.63 3.01
C ALA A 59 14.68 -5.38 1.49
N ASN A 60 15.86 -5.00 0.98
CA ASN A 60 16.06 -4.62 -0.42
C ASN A 60 16.32 -5.85 -1.32
N VAL A 61 15.37 -6.76 -1.35
CA VAL A 61 15.39 -8.00 -2.11
C VAL A 61 14.35 -7.99 -3.24
N LEU A 62 14.62 -8.72 -4.31
CA LEU A 62 13.68 -8.89 -5.42
C LEU A 62 12.64 -9.97 -5.14
N PHE A 63 13.07 -11.04 -4.49
CA PHE A 63 12.24 -12.20 -4.18
C PHE A 63 12.36 -12.57 -2.70
N LEU A 64 11.24 -12.90 -2.11
CA LEU A 64 11.16 -13.59 -0.82
C LEU A 64 11.24 -15.10 -1.09
N THR A 65 11.88 -15.83 -0.19
CA THR A 65 12.02 -17.29 -0.30
C THR A 65 11.33 -17.96 0.86
N GLU A 66 10.68 -19.07 0.58
CA GLU A 66 10.19 -20.00 1.60
C GLU A 66 10.45 -21.45 1.17
N GLU A 67 10.39 -22.36 2.11
CA GLU A 67 10.44 -23.80 1.82
C GLU A 67 9.00 -24.33 1.80
N ASN A 68 8.60 -24.98 0.71
CA ASN A 68 7.29 -25.59 0.60
C ASN A 68 7.20 -26.91 1.40
N GLU A 69 6.03 -27.52 1.43
CA GLU A 69 5.77 -28.79 2.14
C GLU A 69 6.61 -29.98 1.62
N TYR A 70 7.26 -29.85 0.46
CA TYR A 70 8.13 -30.86 -0.15
C TYR A 70 9.62 -30.59 0.09
N GLY A 71 9.98 -29.53 0.85
CA GLY A 71 11.36 -29.14 1.08
C GLY A 71 12.02 -28.39 -0.09
N GLU A 72 11.23 -27.87 -1.03
CA GLU A 72 11.74 -27.13 -2.18
C GLU A 72 11.69 -25.62 -1.89
N THR A 73 12.75 -24.90 -2.25
CA THR A 73 12.75 -23.43 -2.17
C THR A 73 11.85 -22.84 -3.24
N VAL A 74 10.85 -22.09 -2.83
CA VAL A 74 9.97 -21.32 -3.70
C VAL A 74 10.25 -19.82 -3.56
N TYR A 75 9.98 -19.09 -4.63
CA TYR A 75 10.30 -17.65 -4.73
C TYR A 75 9.03 -16.85 -4.98
N HIS A 76 8.86 -15.78 -4.20
CA HIS A 76 7.73 -14.86 -4.31
C HIS A 76 8.25 -13.46 -4.63
N PRO A 77 7.77 -12.77 -5.69
CA PRO A 77 8.17 -11.40 -5.97
C PRO A 77 7.80 -10.51 -4.77
N ARG A 78 8.73 -9.61 -4.41
CA ARG A 78 8.43 -8.60 -3.39
C ARG A 78 7.42 -7.60 -3.92
N PHE A 79 6.46 -7.20 -3.08
CA PHE A 79 5.55 -6.10 -3.40
C PHE A 79 6.34 -4.77 -3.57
N ASN A 80 5.98 -3.95 -4.57
CA ASN A 80 6.75 -2.75 -4.96
C ASN A 80 8.21 -3.06 -5.35
N ILE A 81 8.42 -4.15 -6.07
CA ILE A 81 9.75 -4.61 -6.52
C ILE A 81 10.54 -3.53 -7.28
N ASP A 82 9.84 -2.72 -8.08
CA ASP A 82 10.37 -1.60 -8.89
C ASP A 82 10.98 -0.46 -8.05
N LYS A 83 10.61 -0.36 -6.77
CA LYS A 83 11.15 0.64 -5.83
C LYS A 83 12.45 0.20 -5.17
N THR A 84 12.88 -1.05 -5.37
CA THR A 84 14.14 -1.53 -4.79
C THR A 84 15.35 -1.04 -5.58
N SER A 85 16.47 -0.76 -4.89
CA SER A 85 17.72 -0.46 -5.58
C SER A 85 18.24 -1.68 -6.34
N SER A 86 18.00 -2.88 -5.84
CA SER A 86 18.32 -4.14 -6.53
C SER A 86 17.66 -4.22 -7.91
N PHE A 87 16.37 -3.88 -8.02
CA PHE A 87 15.69 -3.79 -9.32
C PHE A 87 16.29 -2.69 -10.20
N ASN A 88 16.53 -1.52 -9.63
CA ASN A 88 17.04 -0.36 -10.37
C ASN A 88 18.43 -0.57 -10.97
N HIS A 89 19.24 -1.48 -10.43
CA HIS A 89 20.56 -1.84 -10.96
C HIS A 89 20.54 -2.95 -12.02
N LEU A 90 19.38 -3.61 -12.24
CA LEU A 90 19.27 -4.62 -13.30
C LEU A 90 19.39 -3.99 -14.70
N PRO A 91 19.95 -4.71 -15.70
CA PRO A 91 19.83 -4.34 -17.10
C PRO A 91 18.35 -4.25 -17.54
N ASN A 92 18.06 -3.44 -18.54
CA ASN A 92 16.67 -3.19 -18.97
C ASN A 92 15.90 -4.46 -19.33
N TRP A 93 16.53 -5.45 -19.91
CA TRP A 93 15.87 -6.71 -20.28
C TRP A 93 15.52 -7.56 -19.05
N GLU A 94 16.35 -7.55 -18.02
CA GLU A 94 16.05 -8.22 -16.74
C GLU A 94 14.95 -7.48 -15.97
N LYS A 95 14.99 -6.15 -15.96
CA LYS A 95 13.91 -5.33 -15.40
C LYS A 95 12.57 -5.70 -15.98
N GLN A 96 12.51 -5.79 -17.32
CA GLN A 96 11.27 -6.15 -17.99
C GLN A 96 10.81 -7.55 -17.63
N ALA A 97 11.70 -8.54 -17.63
CA ALA A 97 11.36 -9.93 -17.29
C ALA A 97 10.87 -10.06 -15.83
N VAL A 98 11.55 -9.39 -14.89
CA VAL A 98 11.16 -9.37 -13.47
C VAL A 98 9.83 -8.66 -13.28
N TYR A 99 9.60 -7.56 -14.00
CA TYR A 99 8.35 -6.81 -13.91
C TYR A 99 7.18 -7.59 -14.53
N ASP A 100 7.38 -8.26 -15.65
CA ASP A 100 6.37 -9.14 -16.25
C ASP A 100 5.98 -10.29 -15.31
N LEU A 101 6.97 -10.89 -14.62
CA LEU A 101 6.72 -11.89 -13.60
C LEU A 101 5.95 -11.32 -12.39
N TYR A 102 6.26 -10.10 -11.97
CA TYR A 102 5.55 -9.38 -10.91
C TYR A 102 4.09 -9.15 -11.27
N ILE A 103 3.83 -8.66 -12.48
CA ILE A 103 2.46 -8.44 -12.98
C ILE A 103 1.69 -9.76 -13.09
N ASP A 104 2.31 -10.81 -13.61
CA ASP A 104 1.68 -12.11 -13.68
C ASP A 104 1.35 -12.67 -12.28
N TYR A 105 2.29 -12.55 -11.33
CA TYR A 105 2.11 -13.06 -9.98
C TYR A 105 0.99 -12.33 -9.23
N PHE A 106 1.02 -11.01 -9.18
CA PHE A 106 0.10 -10.22 -8.35
C PHE A 106 -1.24 -9.92 -9.04
N PHE A 107 -1.30 -9.85 -10.36
CA PHE A 107 -2.46 -9.34 -11.06
C PHE A 107 -3.09 -10.33 -12.05
N LYS A 108 -2.52 -11.54 -12.21
CA LYS A 108 -3.05 -12.54 -13.16
C LYS A 108 -3.22 -13.92 -12.55
N ARG A 109 -2.12 -14.63 -12.27
CA ARG A 109 -2.18 -16.06 -11.88
C ARG A 109 -2.90 -16.34 -10.58
N GLN A 110 -2.87 -15.41 -9.63
CA GLN A 110 -3.51 -15.56 -8.31
C GLN A 110 -4.99 -15.19 -8.32
N ASP A 111 -5.43 -14.43 -9.30
CA ASP A 111 -6.77 -13.86 -9.32
C ASP A 111 -7.86 -14.93 -9.32
N GLY A 112 -7.71 -15.96 -10.16
CA GLY A 112 -8.64 -17.10 -10.19
C GLY A 112 -8.71 -17.85 -8.86
N LEU A 113 -7.56 -18.11 -8.22
CA LEU A 113 -7.50 -18.75 -6.90
C LEU A 113 -8.19 -17.91 -5.83
N TRP A 114 -7.95 -16.61 -5.82
CA TRP A 114 -8.59 -15.70 -4.86
C TRP A 114 -10.09 -15.64 -5.05
N TYR A 115 -10.56 -15.57 -6.30
CA TYR A 115 -11.99 -15.64 -6.59
C TYR A 115 -12.64 -16.92 -6.05
N GLU A 116 -12.06 -18.09 -6.37
CA GLU A 116 -12.58 -19.39 -5.89
C GLU A 116 -12.60 -19.45 -4.36
N LYS A 117 -11.51 -19.06 -3.70
CA LYS A 117 -11.41 -19.06 -2.25
C LYS A 117 -12.33 -18.04 -1.57
N ALA A 118 -12.55 -16.90 -2.16
CA ALA A 118 -13.53 -15.93 -1.69
C ALA A 118 -14.95 -16.49 -1.79
N MET A 119 -15.31 -17.08 -2.93
CA MET A 119 -16.63 -17.70 -3.14
C MET A 119 -16.88 -18.93 -2.25
N GLU A 120 -15.83 -19.62 -1.79
CA GLU A 120 -15.94 -20.70 -0.80
C GLU A 120 -16.17 -20.16 0.62
N LYS A 121 -15.44 -19.10 1.03
CA LYS A 121 -15.38 -18.65 2.42
C LYS A 121 -16.36 -17.55 2.78
N LEU A 122 -16.52 -16.54 1.93
CA LEU A 122 -17.34 -15.36 2.24
C LEU A 122 -18.83 -15.67 2.42
N PRO A 123 -19.47 -16.59 1.67
CA PRO A 123 -20.84 -16.97 1.92
C PRO A 123 -21.09 -17.53 3.34
N VAL A 124 -20.09 -18.15 3.96
CA VAL A 124 -20.18 -18.64 5.35
C VAL A 124 -20.36 -17.48 6.31
N ILE A 125 -19.61 -16.39 6.10
CA ILE A 125 -19.69 -15.17 6.91
C ILE A 125 -21.05 -14.49 6.68
N LEU A 126 -21.47 -14.34 5.43
CA LEU A 126 -22.73 -13.72 5.06
C LEU A 126 -23.95 -14.46 5.64
N ASN A 127 -23.90 -15.80 5.70
CA ASN A 127 -24.97 -16.61 6.26
C ASN A 127 -24.97 -16.67 7.79
N ALA A 128 -23.91 -16.19 8.45
CA ALA A 128 -23.80 -16.20 9.91
C ALA A 128 -24.46 -14.98 10.58
N THR A 129 -24.91 -14.00 9.81
CA THR A 129 -25.49 -12.76 10.35
C THR A 129 -26.46 -12.14 9.35
N ASP A 130 -27.46 -11.40 9.88
CA ASP A 130 -28.37 -10.55 9.09
C ASP A 130 -27.83 -9.12 8.90
N MET A 131 -26.60 -8.84 9.35
CA MET A 131 -25.97 -7.52 9.17
C MET A 131 -25.54 -7.32 7.72
N LEU A 132 -25.62 -6.06 7.27
CA LEU A 132 -24.98 -5.64 6.03
C LEU A 132 -23.44 -5.75 6.19
N ILE A 133 -22.81 -6.48 5.29
CA ILE A 133 -21.36 -6.62 5.30
C ILE A 133 -20.74 -5.57 4.38
N CYS A 134 -19.79 -4.80 4.92
CA CYS A 134 -18.97 -3.87 4.17
C CYS A 134 -17.54 -4.42 4.10
N GLY A 135 -17.01 -4.56 2.89
CA GLY A 135 -15.63 -4.95 2.64
C GLY A 135 -14.74 -3.73 2.56
N GLU A 136 -13.56 -3.81 3.17
CA GLU A 136 -12.50 -2.85 2.93
C GLU A 136 -11.70 -3.30 1.69
N ASP A 137 -11.84 -2.55 0.60
CA ASP A 137 -11.22 -2.81 -0.70
C ASP A 137 -10.17 -1.72 -1.03
N LEU A 138 -9.29 -1.43 -0.08
CA LEU A 138 -8.22 -0.44 -0.19
C LEU A 138 -6.86 -1.09 -0.51
N GLY A 139 -5.95 -0.32 -1.12
CA GLY A 139 -4.60 -0.76 -1.45
C GLY A 139 -4.51 -1.57 -2.76
N LEU A 140 -3.79 -2.69 -2.73
CA LEU A 140 -3.70 -3.59 -3.89
C LEU A 140 -4.96 -4.42 -4.03
N VAL A 141 -5.85 -4.03 -4.93
CA VAL A 141 -7.13 -4.67 -5.15
C VAL A 141 -7.10 -5.47 -6.47
N PRO A 142 -7.06 -6.82 -6.42
CA PRO A 142 -7.17 -7.66 -7.60
C PRO A 142 -8.51 -7.50 -8.31
N GLU A 143 -8.56 -7.81 -9.61
CA GLU A 143 -9.76 -7.67 -10.42
C GLU A 143 -10.94 -8.56 -9.95
N SER A 144 -10.64 -9.70 -9.33
CA SER A 144 -11.64 -10.58 -8.72
C SER A 144 -12.41 -9.96 -7.55
N VAL A 145 -11.83 -9.00 -6.83
CA VAL A 145 -12.45 -8.42 -5.62
C VAL A 145 -13.77 -7.72 -5.93
N PRO A 146 -13.86 -6.75 -6.85
CA PRO A 146 -15.13 -6.11 -7.17
C PRO A 146 -16.16 -7.11 -7.72
N GLN A 147 -15.74 -8.13 -8.47
CA GLN A 147 -16.63 -9.17 -8.99
C GLN A 147 -17.24 -10.02 -7.86
N VAL A 148 -16.43 -10.40 -6.88
CA VAL A 148 -16.89 -11.16 -5.70
C VAL A 148 -17.83 -10.33 -4.85
N MET A 149 -17.46 -9.07 -4.58
CA MET A 149 -18.26 -8.15 -3.77
C MET A 149 -19.64 -7.90 -4.39
N ASP A 150 -19.70 -7.61 -5.68
CA ASP A 150 -20.96 -7.42 -6.42
C ASP A 150 -21.81 -8.69 -6.38
N ARG A 151 -21.22 -9.84 -6.67
CA ARG A 151 -21.94 -11.14 -6.68
C ARG A 151 -22.50 -11.52 -5.33
N LEU A 152 -21.84 -11.17 -4.25
CA LEU A 152 -22.23 -11.50 -2.88
C LEU A 152 -23.03 -10.39 -2.18
N GLY A 153 -23.21 -9.23 -2.81
CA GLY A 153 -23.90 -8.09 -2.23
C GLY A 153 -23.12 -7.46 -1.07
N ILE A 154 -21.78 -7.56 -1.09
CA ILE A 154 -20.89 -6.91 -0.12
C ILE A 154 -20.65 -5.47 -0.58
N THR A 155 -20.88 -4.49 0.30
CA THR A 155 -20.62 -3.09 -0.04
C THR A 155 -19.14 -2.77 -0.04
N ALA A 156 -18.68 -1.99 -1.02
CA ALA A 156 -17.29 -1.52 -1.13
C ALA A 156 -17.10 -0.20 -0.39
N LEU A 157 -15.96 -0.04 0.28
CA LEU A 157 -15.62 1.20 0.97
C LEU A 157 -14.91 2.16 0.02
N LYS A 158 -15.48 3.37 -0.17
CA LYS A 158 -14.90 4.43 -1.00
C LYS A 158 -14.51 5.62 -0.12
N VAL A 159 -13.25 5.67 0.26
CA VAL A 159 -12.66 6.79 1.00
C VAL A 159 -12.19 7.84 0.01
N GLN A 160 -12.76 9.05 0.03
CA GLN A 160 -12.48 10.10 -0.97
C GLN A 160 -10.99 10.37 -1.17
N ARG A 161 -10.21 10.34 -0.09
CA ARG A 161 -8.77 10.66 -0.09
C ARG A 161 -7.85 9.46 -0.28
N MET A 162 -8.42 8.27 -0.42
CA MET A 162 -7.69 7.01 -0.63
C MET A 162 -8.25 6.30 -1.87
N PRO A 163 -8.11 6.89 -3.06
CA PRO A 163 -8.59 6.27 -4.29
C PRO A 163 -7.80 5.00 -4.60
N SER A 164 -8.46 4.00 -5.19
CA SER A 164 -7.84 2.75 -5.61
C SER A 164 -6.99 2.88 -6.88
N ASP A 165 -7.21 3.94 -7.66
CA ASP A 165 -6.52 4.20 -8.91
C ASP A 165 -5.48 5.33 -8.75
N ASN A 166 -4.66 5.55 -9.76
CA ASN A 166 -3.71 6.66 -9.82
C ASN A 166 -4.40 8.03 -10.06
N ILE A 167 -5.52 8.25 -9.37
CA ILE A 167 -6.24 9.52 -9.34
C ILE A 167 -6.00 10.23 -8.01
N PRO A 168 -6.05 11.56 -7.95
CA PRO A 168 -5.72 12.29 -6.73
C PRO A 168 -6.77 12.18 -5.62
N TRP A 169 -8.01 11.90 -5.96
CA TRP A 169 -9.13 11.65 -5.04
C TRP A 169 -10.26 10.91 -5.75
N TYR A 170 -11.09 10.20 -4.98
CA TYR A 170 -12.32 9.60 -5.46
C TYR A 170 -13.44 10.65 -5.53
N ASN A 171 -14.20 10.67 -6.64
CA ASN A 171 -15.37 11.53 -6.75
C ASN A 171 -16.61 10.79 -6.21
N PRO A 172 -17.26 11.25 -5.13
CA PRO A 172 -18.44 10.56 -4.59
C PRO A 172 -19.60 10.39 -5.57
N LYS A 173 -19.67 11.19 -6.64
CA LYS A 173 -20.68 11.06 -7.69
C LYS A 173 -20.53 9.79 -8.54
N ASP A 174 -19.34 9.19 -8.53
CA ASP A 174 -19.05 7.97 -9.28
C ASP A 174 -19.38 6.70 -8.46
N ALA A 175 -19.93 6.88 -7.25
CA ALA A 175 -20.32 5.78 -6.39
C ALA A 175 -21.51 5.01 -6.97
N SER A 176 -21.40 3.68 -6.96
CA SER A 176 -22.54 2.77 -7.22
C SER A 176 -23.35 2.51 -5.95
N TYR A 177 -24.54 1.89 -6.11
CA TYR A 177 -25.41 1.60 -4.98
C TYR A 177 -24.73 0.75 -3.89
N LEU A 178 -23.97 -0.29 -4.27
CA LEU A 178 -23.25 -1.14 -3.31
C LEU A 178 -21.95 -0.51 -2.79
N ASN A 179 -21.96 0.81 -2.52
CA ASN A 179 -20.83 1.48 -1.90
C ASN A 179 -21.22 2.10 -0.54
N VAL A 180 -20.19 2.21 0.31
CA VAL A 180 -20.15 3.07 1.49
C VAL A 180 -19.16 4.18 1.18
N VAL A 181 -19.61 5.41 1.14
CA VAL A 181 -18.74 6.58 0.88
C VAL A 181 -18.39 7.30 2.17
N THR A 182 -17.16 7.78 2.27
CA THR A 182 -16.69 8.57 3.41
C THR A 182 -15.61 9.55 2.98
N ALA A 183 -15.55 10.69 3.66
CA ALA A 183 -14.51 11.70 3.42
C ALA A 183 -13.13 11.25 3.94
N SER A 184 -13.10 10.49 5.03
CA SER A 184 -11.89 9.97 5.68
C SER A 184 -12.17 8.68 6.44
N SER A 185 -11.12 8.05 6.94
CA SER A 185 -11.17 6.88 7.83
C SER A 185 -10.35 7.13 9.09
N HIS A 186 -10.38 6.17 10.03
CA HIS A 186 -9.53 6.21 11.23
C HIS A 186 -8.03 6.08 10.93
N ASP A 187 -7.66 5.62 9.72
CA ASP A 187 -6.27 5.47 9.26
C ASP A 187 -5.76 6.71 8.51
N SER A 188 -6.55 7.75 8.43
CA SER A 188 -6.20 8.98 7.73
C SER A 188 -6.35 10.22 8.62
N SER A 189 -5.66 11.30 8.25
CA SER A 189 -5.86 12.61 8.88
C SER A 189 -7.31 13.09 8.73
N THR A 190 -7.74 14.03 9.57
CA THR A 190 -9.03 14.70 9.37
C THR A 190 -9.03 15.56 8.11
N LEU A 191 -10.20 15.93 7.60
CA LEU A 191 -10.32 16.85 6.45
C LEU A 191 -9.56 18.16 6.67
N ARG A 192 -9.58 18.68 7.91
CA ARG A 192 -8.86 19.92 8.26
C ARG A 192 -7.36 19.76 8.20
N GLN A 193 -6.82 18.61 8.63
CA GLN A 193 -5.39 18.32 8.54
C GLN A 193 -4.99 18.10 7.08
N TRP A 194 -5.74 17.28 6.36
CA TRP A 194 -5.50 17.01 4.95
C TRP A 194 -5.49 18.28 4.09
N TRP A 195 -6.31 19.27 4.42
CA TRP A 195 -6.35 20.56 3.70
C TRP A 195 -5.00 21.28 3.69
N HIS A 196 -4.12 20.96 4.64
CA HIS A 196 -2.79 21.54 4.79
C HIS A 196 -1.63 20.66 4.30
N GLU A 197 -1.84 19.35 4.14
CA GLU A 197 -0.78 18.37 3.85
C GLU A 197 -0.11 18.63 2.50
N ASP A 198 -0.88 18.86 1.46
CA ASP A 198 -0.40 19.19 0.13
C ASP A 198 -1.24 20.35 -0.45
N ARG A 199 -0.68 21.54 -0.41
CA ARG A 199 -1.36 22.74 -0.90
C ARG A 199 -1.60 22.75 -2.41
N THR A 200 -0.77 22.05 -3.19
CA THR A 200 -0.98 21.90 -4.63
C THR A 200 -2.20 21.02 -4.90
N LEU A 201 -2.28 19.90 -4.22
CA LEU A 201 -3.42 18.99 -4.29
C LEU A 201 -4.72 19.68 -3.80
N THR A 202 -4.65 20.39 -2.68
CA THR A 202 -5.77 21.14 -2.14
C THR A 202 -6.29 22.20 -3.12
N GLN A 203 -5.39 22.92 -3.80
CA GLN A 203 -5.78 23.90 -4.82
C GLN A 203 -6.49 23.24 -6.00
N GLN A 204 -6.00 22.08 -6.46
CA GLN A 204 -6.65 21.31 -7.52
C GLN A 204 -8.03 20.82 -7.09
N TYR A 205 -8.12 20.26 -5.88
CA TYR A 205 -9.37 19.78 -5.31
C TYR A 205 -10.41 20.91 -5.18
N PHE A 206 -10.00 22.09 -4.68
CA PHE A 206 -10.83 23.28 -4.56
C PHE A 206 -11.44 23.71 -5.89
N ASN A 207 -10.61 23.75 -6.95
CA ASN A 207 -11.09 24.20 -8.26
C ASN A 207 -11.85 23.09 -9.01
N GLN A 208 -11.36 21.85 -9.01
CA GLN A 208 -11.88 20.79 -9.87
C GLN A 208 -13.02 20.01 -9.20
N GLN A 209 -12.87 19.66 -7.92
CA GLN A 209 -13.86 18.85 -7.21
C GLN A 209 -14.95 19.72 -6.58
N LEU A 210 -14.57 20.82 -5.93
CA LEU A 210 -15.55 21.72 -5.29
C LEU A 210 -16.11 22.77 -6.25
N GLY A 211 -15.52 22.91 -7.45
CA GLY A 211 -15.98 23.88 -8.46
C GLY A 211 -15.80 25.35 -8.06
N GLN A 212 -14.89 25.64 -7.12
CA GLN A 212 -14.70 26.98 -6.59
C GLN A 212 -13.65 27.74 -7.42
N PRO A 213 -13.91 29.01 -7.82
CA PRO A 213 -12.91 29.79 -8.54
C PRO A 213 -11.88 30.43 -7.59
N GLY A 214 -10.69 30.74 -8.15
CA GLY A 214 -9.66 31.49 -7.44
C GLY A 214 -8.75 30.61 -6.59
N THR A 215 -8.17 31.18 -5.53
CA THR A 215 -7.20 30.54 -4.67
C THR A 215 -7.88 29.86 -3.48
N ALA A 216 -7.53 28.60 -3.19
CA ALA A 216 -8.02 27.88 -2.04
C ALA A 216 -7.63 28.60 -0.73
N PRO A 217 -8.57 28.83 0.20
CA PRO A 217 -8.27 29.46 1.48
C PRO A 217 -7.24 28.62 2.26
N TRP A 218 -6.51 29.29 3.15
CA TRP A 218 -5.48 28.60 3.95
C TRP A 218 -6.09 27.50 4.82
N ASN A 219 -7.18 27.81 5.50
CA ASN A 219 -7.91 26.83 6.33
C ASN A 219 -9.14 26.30 5.57
N LEU A 220 -9.53 25.06 5.88
CA LEU A 220 -10.82 24.54 5.44
C LEU A 220 -11.96 25.31 6.15
N GLU A 221 -12.64 26.15 5.40
CA GLU A 221 -13.78 26.94 5.90
C GLU A 221 -15.03 26.06 6.06
N PRO A 222 -15.92 26.37 7.03
CA PRO A 222 -17.13 25.57 7.28
C PRO A 222 -18.00 25.39 6.03
N GLN A 223 -18.10 26.40 5.17
CA GLN A 223 -18.88 26.34 3.93
C GLN A 223 -18.31 25.31 2.94
N LEU A 224 -16.97 25.21 2.85
CA LEU A 224 -16.31 24.22 2.01
C LEU A 224 -16.44 22.79 2.58
N ALA A 225 -16.32 22.65 3.90
CA ALA A 225 -16.59 21.40 4.57
C ALA A 225 -18.03 20.93 4.32
N GLU A 226 -19.00 21.83 4.40
CA GLU A 226 -20.41 21.54 4.10
C GLU A 226 -20.60 21.07 2.63
N ILE A 227 -19.91 21.67 1.66
CA ILE A 227 -19.95 21.23 0.26
C ILE A 227 -19.42 19.80 0.15
N ILE A 228 -18.28 19.51 0.79
CA ILE A 228 -17.69 18.16 0.80
C ILE A 228 -18.67 17.16 1.39
N MET A 229 -19.23 17.43 2.55
CA MET A 229 -20.20 16.56 3.21
C MET A 229 -21.45 16.33 2.33
N LYS A 230 -21.95 17.39 1.67
CA LYS A 230 -23.09 17.27 0.74
C LYS A 230 -22.77 16.39 -0.46
N GLN A 231 -21.56 16.43 -1.01
CA GLN A 231 -21.16 15.52 -2.10
C GLN A 231 -21.25 14.05 -1.70
N HIS A 232 -20.96 13.73 -0.41
CA HIS A 232 -21.10 12.38 0.13
C HIS A 232 -22.55 12.01 0.49
N LEU A 233 -23.42 12.98 0.72
CA LEU A 233 -24.83 12.72 1.02
C LEU A 233 -25.70 12.63 -0.23
N TYR A 234 -25.34 13.34 -1.31
CA TYR A 234 -26.11 13.43 -2.54
C TYR A 234 -25.41 12.65 -3.69
N ASN A 235 -25.32 11.34 -3.51
CA ASN A 235 -24.80 10.39 -4.51
C ASN A 235 -25.62 9.09 -4.45
N ASP A 236 -25.29 8.12 -5.30
CA ASP A 236 -26.04 6.87 -5.45
C ASP A 236 -25.59 5.77 -4.47
N ALA A 237 -24.60 6.00 -3.60
CA ALA A 237 -24.14 5.01 -2.62
C ALA A 237 -25.23 4.68 -1.60
N MET A 238 -25.24 3.42 -1.15
CA MET A 238 -26.18 2.95 -0.13
C MET A 238 -26.01 3.68 1.20
N LEU A 239 -24.76 3.96 1.60
CA LEU A 239 -24.43 4.60 2.86
C LEU A 239 -23.38 5.70 2.68
N ALA A 240 -23.55 6.80 3.43
CA ALA A 240 -22.52 7.80 3.66
C ALA A 240 -22.19 7.78 5.16
N VAL A 241 -20.91 7.58 5.48
CA VAL A 241 -20.41 7.54 6.85
C VAL A 241 -19.46 8.68 7.10
N PHE A 242 -19.61 9.38 8.21
CA PHE A 242 -18.76 10.50 8.59
C PHE A 242 -18.15 10.25 9.96
N PRO A 243 -16.82 10.21 10.07
CA PRO A 243 -16.15 10.19 11.37
C PRO A 243 -16.48 11.47 12.16
N ILE A 244 -16.74 11.33 13.46
CA ILE A 244 -17.16 12.47 14.31
C ILE A 244 -16.11 13.57 14.44
N GLN A 245 -14.87 13.27 14.13
CA GLN A 245 -13.74 14.21 14.17
C GLN A 245 -13.63 15.11 12.93
N GLU A 246 -14.47 14.94 11.92
CA GLU A 246 -14.48 15.72 10.67
C GLU A 246 -15.03 17.15 10.79
#